data_c8e3fc7c0268270e05cc22e6a632333e
#
_entry.id   c8e3fc7c0268270e05cc22e6a632333e
#
_cell.length_a   1.000
_cell.length_b   1.000
_cell.length_c   1.000
_cell.angle_alpha   90.00
_cell.angle_beta   90.00
_cell.angle_gamma   90.00
#
_symmetry.space_group_name_H-M   'P 1'
#
loop_
_entity.id
_entity.type
_entity.pdbx_description
1 polymer ?
#
loop_
_entity_poly.entity_id
_entity_poly.type
_entity_poly.pdbx_seq_one_letter_code
_entity_poly.pdbx_strand_id
1 'polypeptide(L)'
;MILAIHTDKLIKQYKGRKVVDQVSISVKQGEIVGLLGPNGAGKTTTFYMVVGLIAPDEGRVFLNDEDITRLPMYKRAQMGLGYLPQEASVFRKLTVEDNIMAVLEMTKLTKGEREFKLESLLDEFNLHQVRNNNGDSLSGGERRRTEI
;
A
#
# COMPACT_ATOMS: atom_id res chain seq x y z
N MET A 1 23.63 -5.26 0.02
CA MET A 1 22.33 -5.77 0.48
C MET A 1 21.38 -4.58 0.45
N ILE A 2 20.42 -4.58 -0.47
CA ILE A 2 19.55 -3.41 -0.69
C ILE A 2 18.51 -3.39 0.43
N LEU A 3 18.49 -2.32 1.21
CA LEU A 3 17.40 -2.03 2.14
C LEU A 3 16.19 -1.60 1.32
N ALA A 4 15.04 -2.27 1.47
CA ALA A 4 13.83 -1.83 0.81
C ALA A 4 13.19 -0.65 1.56
N ILE A 5 12.95 -0.79 2.85
CA ILE A 5 12.36 0.26 3.72
C ILE A 5 13.11 0.26 5.05
N HIS A 6 13.45 1.44 5.55
CA HIS A 6 13.84 1.57 6.95
C HIS A 6 13.36 2.90 7.53
N THR A 7 13.21 2.91 8.85
CA THR A 7 12.85 4.11 9.61
C THR A 7 13.87 4.35 10.72
N ASP A 8 14.09 5.60 11.04
CA ASP A 8 14.97 6.01 12.14
C ASP A 8 14.16 6.80 13.18
N LYS A 9 13.98 6.20 14.36
CA LYS A 9 13.40 6.79 15.58
C LYS A 9 12.12 7.60 15.33
N LEU A 10 11.15 7.02 14.65
CA LEU A 10 9.87 7.68 14.39
C LEU A 10 9.17 8.04 15.70
N ILE A 11 8.74 9.28 15.80
CA ILE A 11 7.90 9.77 16.90
C ILE A 11 6.62 10.36 16.33
N LYS A 12 5.49 10.04 16.98
CA LYS A 12 4.19 10.67 16.72
C LYS A 12 3.46 10.94 18.02
N GLN A 13 3.01 12.19 18.17
CA GLN A 13 2.25 12.64 19.35
C GLN A 13 0.87 13.14 18.93
N TYR A 14 -0.12 12.88 19.76
CA TYR A 14 -1.45 13.46 19.68
C TYR A 14 -1.86 14.00 21.04
N LYS A 15 -2.20 15.28 21.09
CA LYS A 15 -2.64 15.95 22.34
C LYS A 15 -1.69 15.69 23.53
N GLY A 16 -0.37 15.78 23.28
CA GLY A 16 0.67 15.59 24.28
C GLY A 16 1.00 14.13 24.64
N ARG A 17 0.26 13.15 24.11
CA ARG A 17 0.56 11.72 24.29
C ARG A 17 1.35 11.18 23.10
N LYS A 18 2.49 10.59 23.38
CA LYS A 18 3.26 9.83 22.37
C LYS A 18 2.51 8.53 22.04
N VAL A 19 2.11 8.38 20.78
CA VAL A 19 1.47 7.17 20.24
C VAL A 19 2.51 6.27 19.61
N VAL A 20 3.55 6.86 19.03
CA VAL A 20 4.75 6.19 18.54
C VAL A 20 5.94 6.90 19.19
N ASP A 21 6.83 6.14 19.79
CA ASP A 21 8.00 6.68 20.49
C ASP A 21 9.28 5.96 20.06
N GLN A 22 10.11 6.65 19.30
CA GLN A 22 11.42 6.22 18.79
C GLN A 22 11.41 4.85 18.08
N VAL A 23 10.38 4.58 17.29
CA VAL A 23 10.26 3.30 16.55
C VAL A 23 11.15 3.30 15.32
N SER A 24 12.04 2.31 15.25
CA SER A 24 12.87 2.02 14.08
C SER A 24 12.52 0.65 13.54
N ILE A 25 12.28 0.56 12.22
CA ILE A 25 11.93 -0.66 11.50
C ILE A 25 12.89 -0.78 10.31
N SER A 26 13.24 -1.98 9.96
CA SER A 26 14.02 -2.28 8.75
C SER A 26 13.41 -3.47 8.04
N VAL A 27 13.20 -3.36 6.73
CA VAL A 27 12.73 -4.42 5.84
C VAL A 27 13.69 -4.51 4.67
N LYS A 28 14.27 -5.67 4.45
CA LYS A 28 15.19 -5.94 3.33
C LYS A 28 14.42 -6.48 2.12
N GLN A 29 15.05 -6.42 0.97
CA GLN A 29 14.48 -7.03 -0.24
C GLN A 29 14.23 -8.54 -0.03
N GLY A 30 13.01 -9.00 -0.36
CA GLY A 30 12.59 -10.39 -0.17
C GLY A 30 12.22 -10.77 1.28
N GLU A 31 12.27 -9.82 2.23
CA GLU A 31 11.93 -10.06 3.62
C GLU A 31 10.46 -9.72 3.90
N ILE A 32 9.83 -10.51 4.76
CA ILE A 32 8.51 -10.24 5.31
C ILE A 32 8.67 -9.91 6.80
N VAL A 33 8.25 -8.70 7.19
CA VAL A 33 8.35 -8.24 8.58
C VAL A 33 6.95 -8.02 9.15
N GLY A 34 6.67 -8.61 10.31
CA GLY A 34 5.44 -8.42 11.07
C GLY A 34 5.62 -7.40 12.19
N LEU A 35 4.74 -6.38 12.26
CA LEU A 35 4.67 -5.44 13.37
C LEU A 35 3.61 -5.91 14.36
N LEU A 36 4.05 -6.46 15.50
CA LEU A 36 3.18 -7.03 16.52
C LEU A 36 3.04 -6.10 17.73
N GLY A 37 1.93 -6.22 18.44
CA GLY A 37 1.65 -5.47 19.66
C GLY A 37 0.16 -5.36 19.96
N PRO A 38 -0.21 -4.94 21.18
CA PRO A 38 -1.61 -4.78 21.60
C PRO A 38 -2.32 -3.67 20.82
N ASN A 39 -3.65 -3.59 20.95
CA ASN A 39 -4.43 -2.48 20.41
C ASN A 39 -3.99 -1.17 21.05
N GLY A 40 -3.86 -0.11 20.25
CA GLY A 40 -3.35 1.19 20.71
C GLY A 40 -1.82 1.31 20.82
N ALA A 41 -1.04 0.28 20.47
CA ALA A 41 0.43 0.32 20.50
C ALA A 41 1.08 1.15 19.37
N GLY A 42 0.30 1.88 18.59
CA GLY A 42 0.84 2.74 17.52
C GLY A 42 1.16 2.03 16.21
N LYS A 43 0.85 0.72 16.05
CA LYS A 43 1.14 -0.06 14.82
C LYS A 43 0.62 0.62 13.55
N THR A 44 -0.68 0.91 13.52
CA THR A 44 -1.32 1.56 12.36
C THR A 44 -0.74 2.96 12.10
N THR A 45 -0.46 3.72 13.16
CA THR A 45 0.17 5.04 13.04
C THR A 45 1.57 4.93 12.43
N THR A 46 2.35 3.92 12.84
CA THR A 46 3.68 3.66 12.27
C THR A 46 3.57 3.31 10.79
N PHE A 47 2.64 2.41 10.40
CA PHE A 47 2.36 2.12 8.99
C PHE A 47 1.97 3.38 8.21
N TYR A 48 1.09 4.21 8.74
CA TYR A 48 0.65 5.44 8.07
C TYR A 48 1.80 6.44 7.89
N MET A 49 2.77 6.49 8.80
CA MET A 49 3.97 7.29 8.62
C MET A 49 4.87 6.72 7.50
N VAL A 50 5.02 5.38 7.43
CA VAL A 50 5.80 4.72 6.38
C VAL A 50 5.19 4.94 5.00
N VAL A 51 3.87 4.83 4.85
CA VAL A 51 3.21 5.02 3.54
C VAL A 51 2.96 6.48 3.17
N GLY A 52 3.12 7.41 4.12
CA GLY A 52 2.98 8.85 3.87
C GLY A 52 1.58 9.40 4.01
N LEU A 53 0.69 8.69 4.72
CA LEU A 53 -0.63 9.18 5.10
C LEU A 53 -0.57 10.14 6.29
N ILE A 54 0.41 9.96 7.18
CA ILE A 54 0.66 10.81 8.35
C ILE A 54 2.15 11.18 8.34
N ALA A 55 2.46 12.45 8.59
CA ALA A 55 3.84 12.88 8.79
C ALA A 55 4.29 12.54 10.22
N PRO A 56 5.51 12.01 10.43
CA PRO A 56 6.10 11.91 11.75
C PRO A 56 6.38 13.31 12.32
N ASP A 57 6.35 13.44 13.65
CA ASP A 57 6.76 14.68 14.31
C ASP A 57 8.28 14.73 14.42
N GLU A 58 8.93 13.56 14.62
CA GLU A 58 10.38 13.39 14.61
C GLU A 58 10.73 12.04 13.97
N GLY A 59 12.00 11.90 13.59
CA GLY A 59 12.52 10.71 12.91
C GLY A 59 12.37 10.78 11.38
N ARG A 60 12.81 9.71 10.70
CA ARG A 60 12.86 9.68 9.24
C ARG A 60 12.38 8.34 8.69
N VAL A 61 11.90 8.38 7.44
CA VAL A 61 11.53 7.20 6.65
C VAL A 61 12.36 7.20 5.38
N PHE A 62 12.93 6.05 5.07
CA PHE A 62 13.76 5.86 3.88
C PHE A 62 13.23 4.71 3.02
N LEU A 63 13.26 4.91 1.71
CA LEU A 63 13.08 3.86 0.71
C LEU A 63 14.42 3.67 0.00
N ASN A 64 15.00 2.50 0.13
CA ASN A 64 16.42 2.28 -0.15
C ASN A 64 17.25 3.30 0.64
N ASP A 65 18.06 4.11 -0.01
CA ASP A 65 18.89 5.16 0.63
C ASP A 65 18.27 6.56 0.49
N GLU A 66 17.05 6.67 -0.06
CA GLU A 66 16.40 7.94 -0.29
C GLU A 66 15.47 8.31 0.87
N ASP A 67 15.66 9.51 1.43
CA ASP A 67 14.76 10.06 2.48
C ASP A 67 13.43 10.46 1.88
N ILE A 68 12.38 9.69 2.20
CA ILE A 68 11.01 9.91 1.73
C ILE A 68 10.11 10.53 2.80
N THR A 69 10.65 10.97 3.92
CA THR A 69 9.90 11.41 5.11
C THR A 69 8.84 12.46 4.76
N ARG A 70 9.18 13.42 3.91
CA ARG A 70 8.30 14.52 3.52
C ARG A 70 7.56 14.30 2.20
N LEU A 71 7.81 13.17 1.53
CA LEU A 71 7.12 12.86 0.29
C LEU A 71 5.68 12.42 0.57
N PRO A 72 4.69 12.95 -0.16
CA PRO A 72 3.31 12.49 -0.05
C PRO A 72 3.17 11.07 -0.62
N MET A 73 2.11 10.37 -0.19
CA MET A 73 1.85 8.98 -0.52
C MET A 73 1.96 8.68 -2.03
N TYR A 74 1.39 9.54 -2.89
CA TYR A 74 1.42 9.30 -4.34
C TYR A 74 2.84 9.30 -4.94
N LYS A 75 3.76 10.11 -4.40
CA LYS A 75 5.16 10.08 -4.82
C LYS A 75 5.86 8.82 -4.36
N ARG A 76 5.59 8.36 -3.13
CA ARG A 76 6.11 7.10 -2.62
C ARG A 76 5.60 5.92 -3.45
N ALA A 77 4.32 5.95 -3.88
CA ALA A 77 3.75 4.96 -4.79
C ALA A 77 4.48 4.93 -6.14
N GLN A 78 4.80 6.10 -6.73
CA GLN A 78 5.58 6.18 -7.97
C GLN A 78 7.01 5.64 -7.83
N MET A 79 7.55 5.59 -6.60
CA MET A 79 8.84 4.98 -6.28
C MET A 79 8.73 3.47 -5.99
N GLY A 80 7.53 2.90 -6.07
CA GLY A 80 7.27 1.47 -5.90
C GLY A 80 6.77 1.06 -4.50
N LEU A 81 6.43 1.99 -3.61
CA LEU A 81 5.87 1.67 -2.31
C LEU A 81 4.36 1.44 -2.40
N GLY A 82 3.94 0.19 -2.49
CA GLY A 82 2.52 -0.18 -2.45
C GLY A 82 1.94 -0.15 -1.03
N TYR A 83 0.64 0.14 -0.92
CA TYR A 83 -0.10 0.08 0.34
C TYR A 83 -1.45 -0.61 0.11
N LEU A 84 -1.68 -1.68 0.86
CA LEU A 84 -2.95 -2.39 0.86
C LEU A 84 -3.68 -2.12 2.18
N PRO A 85 -4.74 -1.28 2.18
CA PRO A 85 -5.46 -0.91 3.39
C PRO A 85 -6.22 -2.10 4.01
N GLN A 86 -6.57 -1.99 5.28
CA GLN A 86 -7.42 -2.97 5.97
C GLN A 86 -8.87 -2.88 5.49
N GLU A 87 -9.35 -1.68 5.19
CA GLU A 87 -10.68 -1.44 4.64
C GLU A 87 -10.70 -1.63 3.13
N ALA A 88 -11.88 -1.96 2.59
CA ALA A 88 -12.05 -2.17 1.16
C ALA A 88 -11.78 -0.90 0.37
N SER A 89 -10.89 -1.00 -0.63
CA SER A 89 -10.44 0.12 -1.48
C SER A 89 -10.94 0.04 -2.92
N VAL A 90 -11.66 -1.00 -3.32
CA VAL A 90 -12.24 -1.09 -4.66
C VAL A 90 -13.30 -0.01 -4.93
N PHE A 91 -13.35 0.47 -6.16
CA PHE A 91 -14.46 1.30 -6.64
C PHE A 91 -15.72 0.42 -6.76
N ARG A 92 -16.63 0.56 -5.81
CA ARG A 92 -17.75 -0.35 -5.61
C ARG A 92 -18.68 -0.47 -6.81
N LYS A 93 -18.82 0.59 -7.62
CA LYS A 93 -19.70 0.67 -8.80
C LYS A 93 -19.01 0.36 -10.12
N LEU A 94 -17.72 0.11 -10.09
CA LEU A 94 -16.96 -0.35 -11.24
C LEU A 94 -16.86 -1.88 -11.19
N THR A 95 -16.75 -2.49 -12.38
CA THR A 95 -16.46 -3.92 -12.51
C THR A 95 -15.05 -4.26 -12.01
N VAL A 96 -14.74 -5.53 -11.82
CA VAL A 96 -13.37 -5.99 -11.52
C VAL A 96 -12.40 -5.50 -12.62
N GLU A 97 -12.78 -5.69 -13.88
CA GLU A 97 -12.00 -5.22 -15.03
C GLU A 97 -11.75 -3.71 -14.97
N ASP A 98 -12.79 -2.91 -14.75
CA ASP A 98 -12.67 -1.45 -14.70
C ASP A 98 -11.83 -0.99 -13.50
N ASN A 99 -11.91 -1.67 -12.35
CA ASN A 99 -11.07 -1.39 -11.19
C ASN A 99 -9.58 -1.58 -11.50
N ILE A 100 -9.23 -2.69 -12.14
CA ILE A 100 -7.85 -2.98 -12.54
C ILE A 100 -7.40 -2.02 -13.64
N MET A 101 -8.24 -1.81 -14.66
CA MET A 101 -7.92 -0.94 -15.80
C MET A 101 -7.71 0.52 -15.34
N ALA A 102 -8.50 1.02 -14.39
CA ALA A 102 -8.34 2.38 -13.86
C ALA A 102 -6.93 2.62 -13.28
N VAL A 103 -6.33 1.60 -12.65
CA VAL A 103 -4.95 1.68 -12.15
C VAL A 103 -3.95 1.56 -13.29
N LEU A 104 -4.17 0.65 -14.24
CA LEU A 104 -3.30 0.47 -15.40
C LEU A 104 -3.24 1.74 -16.28
N GLU A 105 -4.32 2.49 -16.39
CA GLU A 105 -4.36 3.77 -17.12
C GLU A 105 -3.47 4.85 -16.50
N MET A 106 -3.15 4.76 -15.20
CA MET A 106 -2.21 5.67 -14.56
C MET A 106 -0.74 5.32 -14.85
N THR A 107 -0.47 4.19 -15.49
CA THR A 107 0.87 3.76 -15.87
C THR A 107 1.29 4.33 -17.24
N LYS A 108 2.57 4.15 -17.61
CA LYS A 108 3.09 4.52 -18.92
C LYS A 108 2.85 3.47 -20.02
N LEU A 109 2.11 2.42 -19.72
CA LEU A 109 1.82 1.33 -20.64
C LEU A 109 0.95 1.81 -21.83
N THR A 110 1.22 1.33 -23.02
CA THR A 110 0.35 1.50 -24.18
C THR A 110 -0.98 0.75 -23.98
N LYS A 111 -1.98 1.05 -24.80
CA LYS A 111 -3.28 0.37 -24.70
C LYS A 111 -3.16 -1.15 -24.79
N GLY A 112 -2.40 -1.67 -25.76
CA GLY A 112 -2.21 -3.12 -25.92
C GLY A 112 -1.47 -3.76 -24.75
N GLU A 113 -0.46 -3.09 -24.19
CA GLU A 113 0.24 -3.58 -22.99
C GLU A 113 -0.68 -3.59 -21.76
N ARG A 114 -1.57 -2.62 -21.62
CA ARG A 114 -2.57 -2.60 -20.51
C ARG A 114 -3.56 -3.75 -20.64
N GLU A 115 -4.08 -4.00 -21.84
CA GLU A 115 -4.98 -5.12 -22.12
C GLU A 115 -4.29 -6.46 -21.83
N PHE A 116 -3.05 -6.65 -22.27
CA PHE A 116 -2.27 -7.85 -21.97
C PHE A 116 -2.03 -8.00 -20.45
N LYS A 117 -1.67 -6.90 -19.76
CA LYS A 117 -1.46 -6.93 -18.31
C LYS A 117 -2.74 -7.21 -17.53
N LEU A 118 -3.87 -6.67 -17.98
CA LEU A 118 -5.20 -6.97 -17.41
C LEU A 118 -5.49 -8.46 -17.46
N GLU A 119 -5.35 -9.08 -18.65
CA GLU A 119 -5.59 -10.53 -18.80
C GLU A 119 -4.66 -11.34 -17.89
N SER A 120 -3.37 -10.98 -17.84
CA SER A 120 -2.41 -11.63 -16.96
C SER A 120 -2.79 -11.53 -15.47
N LEU A 121 -3.30 -10.38 -15.02
CA LEU A 121 -3.74 -10.20 -13.63
C LEU A 121 -5.03 -10.97 -13.33
N LEU A 122 -5.98 -11.00 -14.27
CA LEU A 122 -7.20 -11.79 -14.12
C LEU A 122 -6.89 -13.29 -13.99
N ASP A 123 -5.89 -13.79 -14.73
CA ASP A 123 -5.41 -15.17 -14.63
C ASP A 123 -4.71 -15.40 -13.27
N GLU A 124 -3.73 -14.56 -12.91
CA GLU A 124 -2.91 -14.70 -11.71
C GLU A 124 -3.74 -14.73 -10.43
N PHE A 125 -4.76 -13.85 -10.36
CA PHE A 125 -5.64 -13.73 -9.20
C PHE A 125 -6.94 -14.53 -9.31
N ASN A 126 -7.10 -15.32 -10.39
CA ASN A 126 -8.30 -16.15 -10.64
C ASN A 126 -9.61 -15.33 -10.54
N LEU A 127 -9.69 -14.25 -11.32
CA LEU A 127 -10.78 -13.29 -11.32
C LEU A 127 -11.66 -13.32 -12.58
N HIS A 128 -11.36 -14.17 -13.57
CA HIS A 128 -12.11 -14.23 -14.83
C HIS A 128 -13.61 -14.42 -14.64
N GLN A 129 -14.03 -15.29 -13.70
CA GLN A 129 -15.43 -15.57 -13.45
C GLN A 129 -16.23 -14.38 -12.93
N VAL A 130 -15.52 -13.43 -12.28
CA VAL A 130 -16.13 -12.23 -11.69
C VAL A 130 -15.72 -10.95 -12.41
N ARG A 131 -15.05 -11.06 -13.56
CA ARG A 131 -14.55 -9.95 -14.37
C ARG A 131 -15.52 -8.79 -14.53
N ASN A 132 -16.78 -9.14 -14.85
CA ASN A 132 -17.86 -8.18 -15.12
C ASN A 132 -18.70 -7.85 -13.88
N ASN A 133 -18.37 -8.39 -12.70
CA ASN A 133 -19.10 -8.12 -11.48
C ASN A 133 -18.64 -6.80 -10.87
N ASN A 134 -19.60 -6.02 -10.35
CA ASN A 134 -19.28 -4.78 -9.64
C ASN A 134 -18.59 -5.07 -8.30
N GLY A 135 -17.71 -4.17 -7.86
CA GLY A 135 -16.96 -4.29 -6.62
C GLY A 135 -17.81 -4.47 -5.36
N ASP A 136 -19.07 -3.98 -5.35
CA ASP A 136 -20.00 -4.14 -4.22
C ASP A 136 -20.62 -5.54 -4.15
N SER A 137 -20.63 -6.30 -5.25
CA SER A 137 -21.19 -7.66 -5.33
C SER A 137 -20.15 -8.77 -5.02
N LEU A 138 -18.88 -8.42 -4.89
CA LEU A 138 -17.79 -9.38 -4.67
C LEU A 138 -17.81 -9.94 -3.25
N SER A 139 -17.51 -11.22 -3.12
CA SER A 139 -17.14 -11.81 -1.82
C SER A 139 -15.88 -11.14 -1.24
N GLY A 140 -15.66 -11.29 0.06
CA GLY A 140 -14.48 -10.70 0.72
C GLY A 140 -13.14 -11.14 0.09
N GLY A 141 -13.05 -12.41 -0.32
CA GLY A 141 -11.85 -12.96 -0.97
C GLY A 141 -11.64 -12.43 -2.39
N GLU A 142 -12.70 -12.36 -3.21
CA GLU A 142 -12.63 -11.80 -4.58
C GLU A 142 -12.25 -10.32 -4.53
N ARG A 143 -12.89 -9.57 -3.63
CA ARG A 143 -12.57 -8.16 -3.41
C ARG A 143 -11.11 -7.97 -3.05
N ARG A 144 -10.59 -8.77 -2.11
CA ARG A 144 -9.19 -8.67 -1.68
C ARG A 144 -8.21 -8.99 -2.80
N ARG A 145 -8.52 -9.98 -3.66
CA ARG A 145 -7.71 -10.28 -4.84
C ARG A 145 -7.77 -9.19 -5.91
N THR A 146 -8.88 -8.46 -6.00
CA THR A 146 -9.02 -7.31 -6.92
C THR A 146 -8.24 -6.08 -6.43
N GLU A 147 -8.03 -5.96 -5.11
CA GLU A 147 -7.29 -4.84 -4.48
C GLU A 147 -5.76 -5.00 -4.55
N ILE A 148 -5.25 -6.22 -4.68
CA ILE A 148 -3.82 -6.53 -4.77
C ILE A 148 -3.26 -6.20 -6.14
#